data_a71c592ba5041eb440cc0138a80c0c3b
#
_entry.id   a71c592ba5041eb440cc0138a80c0c3b
#
_cell.length_a   1.000
_cell.length_b   1.000
_cell.length_c   1.000
_cell.angle_alpha   90.00
_cell.angle_beta   90.00
_cell.angle_gamma   90.00
#
_symmetry.space_group_name_H-M   'P 1'
#
loop_
_entity.id
_entity.type
_entity.pdbx_description
1 polymer ?
#
loop_
_entity_poly.entity_id
_entity_poly.type
_entity_poly.pdbx_seq_one_letter_code
_entity_poly.pdbx_strand_id
1 'polypeptide(L)'
;GVALYNAEHMLGLFSTFMPESVKKVTLYRGSFPARYGGRLSSVLDIRTNDGNLEEHKGSIGISLLSSKIHLEGPLIKGCTSYSFSARLMHTIFAQPLIKRLQNDNVYGYWFYDINGKISHKVDANNHLYLNVYKGRDKLNYSGIERSQNTDSDGYYNDKTNTETHIHWGNLLVSGRWNHVFENGIFCNATLAVNHYRMLASSKYDDFKDYADSISNEVMGVKYMSGIYDLQAMADF
;
A
#
# COMPACT_ATOMS: atom_id res chain seq x y z
N GLY A 1 15.78 8.37 -7.37
CA GLY A 1 14.38 8.05 -7.08
C GLY A 1 14.22 7.55 -5.66
N VAL A 2 13.03 7.71 -5.08
CA VAL A 2 12.72 7.28 -3.73
C VAL A 2 12.21 5.83 -3.75
N ALA A 3 12.73 4.98 -2.86
CA ALA A 3 12.30 3.59 -2.77
C ALA A 3 10.91 3.48 -2.14
N LEU A 4 10.06 2.62 -2.68
CA LEU A 4 8.80 2.21 -2.08
C LEU A 4 8.93 0.78 -1.58
N TYR A 5 8.63 0.54 -0.31
CA TYR A 5 8.63 -0.79 0.28
C TYR A 5 7.27 -1.45 0.04
N ASN A 6 7.28 -2.73 -0.34
CA ASN A 6 6.08 -3.49 -0.67
C ASN A 6 5.17 -2.76 -1.68
N ALA A 7 5.59 -2.79 -2.94
CA ALA A 7 4.93 -2.10 -4.05
C ALA A 7 3.72 -2.87 -4.64
N GLU A 8 3.13 -3.77 -3.88
CA GLU A 8 2.10 -4.69 -4.33
C GLU A 8 0.98 -4.83 -3.29
N HIS A 9 -0.22 -5.16 -3.75
CA HIS A 9 -1.35 -5.56 -2.93
C HIS A 9 -1.76 -6.99 -3.27
N MET A 10 -2.39 -7.67 -2.33
CA MET A 10 -2.94 -9.01 -2.50
C MET A 10 -1.91 -9.99 -3.10
N LEU A 11 -0.70 -10.01 -2.50
CA LEU A 11 0.39 -10.92 -2.91
C LEU A 11 0.79 -10.80 -4.39
N GLY A 12 0.79 -9.57 -4.94
CA GLY A 12 1.21 -9.31 -6.31
C GLY A 12 0.10 -9.24 -7.35
N LEU A 13 -1.17 -9.45 -6.97
CA LEU A 13 -2.29 -9.35 -7.91
C LEU A 13 -2.60 -7.91 -8.32
N PHE A 14 -2.32 -6.93 -7.48
CA PHE A 14 -2.50 -5.52 -7.78
C PHE A 14 -1.24 -4.72 -7.50
N SER A 15 -0.84 -3.88 -8.44
CA SER A 15 0.21 -2.89 -8.22
C SER A 15 -0.28 -1.75 -7.32
N THR A 16 0.58 -1.19 -6.48
CA THR A 16 0.32 0.06 -5.75
C THR A 16 0.17 1.27 -6.67
N PHE A 17 0.67 1.16 -7.91
CA PHE A 17 0.60 2.24 -8.89
C PHE A 17 -0.65 2.11 -9.76
N MET A 18 -1.51 3.11 -9.68
CA MET A 18 -2.67 3.24 -10.55
C MET A 18 -2.23 3.78 -11.93
N PRO A 19 -2.66 3.19 -13.05
CA PRO A 19 -2.27 3.67 -14.38
C PRO A 19 -2.51 5.16 -14.61
N GLU A 20 -3.59 5.70 -14.06
CA GLU A 20 -3.95 7.12 -14.17
C GLU A 20 -2.97 8.05 -13.46
N SER A 21 -2.33 7.57 -12.39
CA SER A 21 -1.31 8.32 -11.64
C SER A 21 0.09 8.23 -12.24
N VAL A 22 0.30 7.38 -13.26
CA VAL A 22 1.61 7.08 -13.83
C VAL A 22 1.80 7.83 -15.15
N LYS A 23 2.89 8.61 -15.25
CA LYS A 23 3.32 9.30 -16.46
C LYS A 23 4.29 8.45 -17.30
N LYS A 24 5.22 7.75 -16.63
CA LYS A 24 6.25 6.95 -17.29
C LYS A 24 6.72 5.82 -16.40
N VAL A 25 6.96 4.68 -17.03
CA VAL A 25 7.60 3.52 -16.39
C VAL A 25 8.86 3.19 -17.17
N THR A 26 9.98 3.00 -16.49
CA THR A 26 11.26 2.60 -17.09
C THR A 26 11.82 1.42 -16.31
N LEU A 27 12.04 0.30 -16.98
CA LEU A 27 12.66 -0.88 -16.40
C LEU A 27 14.13 -0.96 -16.84
N TYR A 28 15.03 -0.90 -15.87
CA TYR A 28 16.45 -1.15 -16.07
C TYR A 28 16.75 -2.60 -15.66
N ARG A 29 17.27 -3.40 -16.59
CA ARG A 29 17.63 -4.81 -16.37
C ARG A 29 19.13 -4.96 -16.32
N GLY A 30 19.67 -5.31 -15.14
CA GLY A 30 21.08 -5.63 -14.97
C GLY A 30 22.02 -4.41 -14.91
N SER A 31 21.90 -3.44 -15.83
CA SER A 31 22.70 -2.21 -15.82
C SER A 31 21.81 -1.00 -15.64
N PHE A 32 22.05 -0.22 -14.61
CA PHE A 32 21.29 1.00 -14.31
C PHE A 32 22.23 2.15 -13.87
N PRO A 33 21.80 3.41 -14.06
CA PRO A 33 22.59 4.58 -13.67
C PRO A 33 22.99 4.57 -12.20
N ALA A 34 24.17 5.14 -11.88
CA ALA A 34 24.76 5.18 -10.54
C ALA A 34 23.82 5.81 -9.48
N ARG A 35 22.91 6.70 -9.89
CA ARG A 35 21.89 7.31 -9.01
C ARG A 35 20.95 6.30 -8.34
N TYR A 36 20.87 5.06 -8.82
CA TYR A 36 20.09 3.96 -8.22
C TYR A 36 20.96 3.02 -7.39
N GLY A 37 21.91 3.55 -6.63
CA GLY A 37 22.83 2.78 -5.79
C GLY A 37 22.13 1.80 -4.84
N GLY A 38 22.86 0.75 -4.40
CA GLY A 38 22.37 -0.24 -3.46
C GLY A 38 21.37 -1.24 -4.03
N ARG A 39 21.29 -1.41 -5.37
CA ARG A 39 20.42 -2.39 -6.05
C ARG A 39 21.28 -3.48 -6.68
N LEU A 40 20.75 -4.74 -6.69
CA LEU A 40 21.52 -5.91 -7.11
C LEU A 40 21.04 -6.54 -8.42
N SER A 41 19.78 -6.31 -8.83
CA SER A 41 19.20 -7.00 -9.99
C SER A 41 18.62 -6.06 -11.03
N SER A 42 17.53 -5.39 -10.72
CA SER A 42 16.83 -4.49 -11.63
C SER A 42 16.23 -3.30 -10.89
N VAL A 43 15.93 -2.24 -11.63
CA VAL A 43 15.26 -1.05 -11.11
C VAL A 43 14.04 -0.76 -11.97
N LEU A 44 12.88 -0.64 -11.33
CA LEU A 44 11.66 -0.13 -11.94
C LEU A 44 11.48 1.33 -11.51
N ASP A 45 11.79 2.27 -12.41
CA ASP A 45 11.58 3.70 -12.16
C ASP A 45 10.19 4.12 -12.63
N ILE A 46 9.38 4.61 -11.70
CA ILE A 46 8.01 5.05 -11.96
C ILE A 46 7.91 6.54 -11.70
N ARG A 47 7.53 7.29 -12.74
CA ARG A 47 7.25 8.72 -12.64
C ARG A 47 5.74 8.93 -12.60
N THR A 48 5.29 9.61 -11.57
CA THR A 48 3.89 9.99 -11.39
C THR A 48 3.53 11.18 -12.27
N ASN A 49 2.24 11.29 -12.63
CA ASN A 49 1.68 12.39 -13.40
C ASN A 49 1.87 13.72 -12.68
N ASP A 50 2.23 14.78 -13.43
CA ASP A 50 2.47 16.13 -12.90
C ASP A 50 1.19 16.94 -12.77
N GLY A 51 0.06 16.44 -13.32
CA GLY A 51 -1.20 17.17 -13.45
C GLY A 51 -1.24 18.05 -14.69
N ASN A 52 -2.42 18.60 -14.97
CA ASN A 52 -2.67 19.48 -16.10
C ASN A 52 -2.56 20.94 -15.66
N LEU A 53 -1.86 21.78 -16.42
CA LEU A 53 -1.67 23.21 -16.10
C LEU A 53 -2.78 24.11 -16.63
N GLU A 54 -3.62 23.61 -17.54
CA GLU A 54 -4.60 24.43 -18.28
C GLU A 54 -6.03 24.13 -17.88
N GLU A 55 -6.39 22.86 -17.70
CA GLU A 55 -7.76 22.41 -17.50
C GLU A 55 -7.87 21.32 -16.42
N HIS A 56 -9.00 21.29 -15.76
CA HIS A 56 -9.35 20.22 -14.83
C HIS A 56 -9.83 18.99 -15.60
N LYS A 57 -9.26 17.83 -15.28
CA LYS A 57 -9.67 16.53 -15.81
C LYS A 57 -9.89 15.57 -14.66
N GLY A 58 -10.76 14.60 -14.88
CA GLY A 58 -10.98 13.57 -13.89
C GLY A 58 -11.61 12.33 -14.49
N SER A 59 -11.43 11.22 -13.80
CA SER A 59 -12.06 9.95 -14.14
C SER A 59 -12.47 9.22 -12.87
N ILE A 60 -13.58 8.50 -12.97
CA ILE A 60 -14.07 7.60 -11.93
C ILE A 60 -14.21 6.22 -12.57
N GLY A 61 -13.72 5.21 -11.88
CA GLY A 61 -13.85 3.82 -12.29
C GLY A 61 -14.43 2.98 -11.16
N ILE A 62 -15.42 2.16 -11.49
CA ILE A 62 -16.01 1.19 -10.56
C ILE A 62 -15.91 -0.19 -11.21
N SER A 63 -15.34 -1.15 -10.51
CA SER A 63 -15.24 -2.53 -10.92
C SER A 63 -15.80 -3.47 -9.86
N LEU A 64 -15.82 -4.75 -10.14
CA LEU A 64 -16.32 -5.77 -9.21
C LEU A 64 -15.56 -5.77 -7.86
N LEU A 65 -14.26 -5.47 -7.89
CA LEU A 65 -13.38 -5.57 -6.73
C LEU A 65 -12.86 -4.23 -6.22
N SER A 66 -12.95 -3.14 -7.02
CA SER A 66 -12.37 -1.86 -6.62
C SER A 66 -13.09 -0.68 -7.23
N SER A 67 -13.06 0.43 -6.52
CA SER A 67 -13.43 1.75 -7.02
C SER A 67 -12.20 2.65 -7.01
N LYS A 68 -12.08 3.52 -8.01
CA LYS A 68 -10.98 4.47 -8.16
C LYS A 68 -11.48 5.82 -8.64
N ILE A 69 -10.75 6.84 -8.27
CA ILE A 69 -10.93 8.22 -8.74
C ILE A 69 -9.57 8.80 -9.09
N HIS A 70 -9.53 9.56 -10.16
CA HIS A 70 -8.39 10.38 -10.54
C HIS A 70 -8.87 11.78 -10.90
N LEU A 71 -8.16 12.79 -10.38
CA LEU A 71 -8.42 14.21 -10.59
C LEU A 71 -7.10 14.92 -10.86
N GLU A 72 -7.06 15.77 -11.87
CA GLU A 72 -5.91 16.63 -12.16
C GLU A 72 -6.36 17.99 -12.65
N GLY A 73 -5.53 19.01 -12.49
CA GLY A 73 -5.84 20.33 -12.99
C GLY A 73 -4.91 21.42 -12.45
N PRO A 74 -5.13 22.67 -12.90
CA PRO A 74 -4.39 23.80 -12.41
C PRO A 74 -4.90 24.24 -11.03
N LEU A 75 -3.98 24.47 -10.09
CA LEU A 75 -4.22 25.31 -8.91
C LEU A 75 -3.97 26.78 -9.29
N ILE A 76 -2.96 27.05 -10.13
CA ILE A 76 -2.68 28.34 -10.75
C ILE A 76 -2.35 28.02 -12.21
N LYS A 77 -3.18 28.51 -13.14
CA LYS A 77 -3.01 28.24 -14.57
C LYS A 77 -1.62 28.60 -15.07
N GLY A 78 -1.02 27.70 -15.86
CA GLY A 78 0.29 27.84 -16.44
C GLY A 78 1.47 27.72 -15.46
N CYS A 79 1.20 27.63 -14.13
CA CYS A 79 2.23 27.69 -13.10
C CYS A 79 2.19 26.51 -12.12
N THR A 80 0.99 26.21 -11.55
CA THR A 80 0.86 25.16 -10.52
C THR A 80 -0.23 24.19 -10.90
N SER A 81 0.10 22.91 -10.93
CA SER A 81 -0.86 21.83 -11.15
C SER A 81 -0.89 20.85 -9.99
N TYR A 82 -1.98 20.11 -9.89
CA TYR A 82 -2.14 18.97 -9.00
C TYR A 82 -2.53 17.72 -9.79
N SER A 83 -2.16 16.58 -9.23
CA SER A 83 -2.65 15.25 -9.63
C SER A 83 -3.00 14.50 -8.35
N PHE A 84 -4.22 13.99 -8.27
CA PHE A 84 -4.73 13.22 -7.15
C PHE A 84 -5.35 11.94 -7.66
N SER A 85 -5.01 10.81 -7.05
CA SER A 85 -5.63 9.52 -7.35
C SER A 85 -5.89 8.77 -6.07
N ALA A 86 -7.05 8.14 -5.98
CA ALA A 86 -7.38 7.26 -4.88
C ALA A 86 -8.04 5.97 -5.40
N ARG A 87 -7.75 4.86 -4.76
CA ARG A 87 -8.35 3.56 -5.02
C ARG A 87 -8.70 2.90 -3.70
N LEU A 88 -9.87 2.26 -3.68
CA LEU A 88 -10.33 1.43 -2.58
C LEU A 88 -10.75 0.07 -3.13
N MET A 89 -10.19 -1.00 -2.59
CA MET A 89 -10.71 -2.33 -2.82
C MET A 89 -11.95 -2.58 -1.96
N HIS A 90 -12.98 -3.13 -2.55
CA HIS A 90 -14.21 -3.54 -1.87
C HIS A 90 -14.70 -4.88 -2.40
N THR A 91 -15.31 -5.66 -1.53
CA THR A 91 -15.84 -6.99 -1.87
C THR A 91 -17.37 -7.02 -1.87
N ILE A 92 -18.03 -5.85 -1.88
CA ILE A 92 -19.50 -5.73 -1.72
C ILE A 92 -20.23 -6.61 -2.73
N PHE A 93 -19.86 -6.57 -4.00
CA PHE A 93 -20.52 -7.36 -5.05
C PHE A 93 -20.11 -8.84 -5.05
N ALA A 94 -18.95 -9.18 -4.48
CA ALA A 94 -18.46 -10.55 -4.36
C ALA A 94 -18.91 -11.23 -3.05
N GLN A 95 -19.40 -10.47 -2.07
CA GLN A 95 -19.78 -10.99 -0.74
C GLN A 95 -20.77 -12.14 -0.76
N PRO A 96 -21.85 -12.15 -1.59
CA PRO A 96 -22.77 -13.28 -1.62
C PRO A 96 -22.10 -14.58 -2.05
N LEU A 97 -21.18 -14.50 -3.02
CA LEU A 97 -20.41 -15.64 -3.51
C LEU A 97 -19.38 -16.10 -2.48
N ILE A 98 -18.66 -15.15 -1.88
CA ILE A 98 -17.65 -15.41 -0.84
C ILE A 98 -18.30 -16.14 0.34
N LYS A 99 -19.42 -15.64 0.87
CA LYS A 99 -20.16 -16.27 1.98
C LYS A 99 -20.61 -17.69 1.66
N ARG A 100 -20.99 -17.96 0.42
CA ARG A 100 -21.42 -19.31 0.00
C ARG A 100 -20.26 -20.31 -0.05
N LEU A 101 -19.03 -19.83 -0.26
CA LEU A 101 -17.81 -20.65 -0.36
C LEU A 101 -17.07 -20.79 0.98
N GLN A 102 -17.38 -19.92 1.92
CA GLN A 102 -16.68 -19.81 3.21
C GLN A 102 -17.52 -20.42 4.32
N ASN A 103 -17.65 -21.67 4.49
CA ASN A 103 -18.38 -22.31 5.61
C ASN A 103 -18.19 -21.54 6.94
N ASP A 104 -17.59 -22.13 7.97
CA ASP A 104 -17.25 -21.50 9.26
C ASP A 104 -15.98 -20.61 9.22
N ASN A 105 -15.28 -20.57 8.10
CA ASN A 105 -14.07 -19.79 7.90
C ASN A 105 -14.36 -18.51 7.13
N VAL A 106 -13.98 -17.36 7.68
CA VAL A 106 -14.19 -16.05 7.06
C VAL A 106 -12.85 -15.42 6.70
N TYR A 107 -12.65 -15.17 5.41
CA TYR A 107 -11.50 -14.44 4.91
C TYR A 107 -11.93 -13.06 4.44
N GLY A 108 -11.30 -12.03 4.95
CA GLY A 108 -11.53 -10.66 4.55
C GLY A 108 -10.23 -9.99 4.11
N TYR A 109 -10.20 -9.43 2.92
CA TYR A 109 -9.09 -8.64 2.43
C TYR A 109 -9.58 -7.34 1.83
N TRP A 110 -8.91 -6.23 2.16
CA TRP A 110 -9.14 -4.94 1.55
C TRP A 110 -7.86 -4.11 1.57
N PHE A 111 -7.76 -3.19 0.64
CA PHE A 111 -6.68 -2.21 0.60
C PHE A 111 -7.17 -0.87 0.06
N TYR A 112 -6.39 0.15 0.31
CA TYR A 112 -6.54 1.45 -0.33
C TYR A 112 -5.20 2.06 -0.70
N ASP A 113 -5.23 2.90 -1.73
CA ASP A 113 -4.14 3.75 -2.17
C ASP A 113 -4.59 5.18 -2.32
N ILE A 114 -3.73 6.09 -1.95
CA ILE A 114 -3.87 7.52 -2.19
C ILE A 114 -2.55 8.04 -2.74
N ASN A 115 -2.60 8.68 -3.89
CA ASN A 115 -1.49 9.38 -4.52
C ASN A 115 -1.85 10.84 -4.68
N GLY A 116 -0.97 11.73 -4.24
CA GLY A 116 -1.09 13.16 -4.43
C GLY A 116 0.22 13.75 -4.94
N LYS A 117 0.14 14.65 -5.90
CA LYS A 117 1.27 15.40 -6.39
C LYS A 117 0.89 16.84 -6.66
N ILE A 118 1.75 17.76 -6.26
CA ILE A 118 1.71 19.17 -6.63
C ILE A 118 2.99 19.46 -7.41
N SER A 119 2.84 20.11 -8.54
CA SER A 119 3.93 20.56 -9.40
C SER A 119 3.83 22.08 -9.54
N HIS A 120 4.92 22.78 -9.22
CA HIS A 120 4.96 24.24 -9.27
C HIS A 120 6.16 24.71 -10.08
N LYS A 121 5.88 25.48 -11.13
CA LYS A 121 6.89 26.17 -11.92
C LYS A 121 7.12 27.56 -11.30
N VAL A 122 8.24 27.72 -10.60
CA VAL A 122 8.63 29.00 -10.00
C VAL A 122 9.01 29.99 -11.10
N ASP A 123 9.88 29.54 -12.01
CA ASP A 123 10.35 30.28 -13.19
C ASP A 123 10.80 29.31 -14.30
N ALA A 124 11.47 29.81 -15.34
CA ALA A 124 11.94 28.98 -16.46
C ALA A 124 12.97 27.91 -16.03
N ASN A 125 13.75 28.18 -14.97
CA ASN A 125 14.85 27.36 -14.52
C ASN A 125 14.53 26.55 -13.26
N ASN A 126 13.44 26.87 -12.55
CA ASN A 126 13.12 26.30 -11.25
C ASN A 126 11.75 25.62 -11.23
N HIS A 127 11.73 24.31 -10.92
CA HIS A 127 10.53 23.54 -10.72
C HIS A 127 10.53 22.82 -9.37
N LEU A 128 9.44 22.93 -8.63
CA LEU A 128 9.24 22.26 -7.35
C LEU A 128 8.15 21.19 -7.48
N TYR A 129 8.35 20.09 -6.80
CA TYR A 129 7.40 18.99 -6.75
C TYR A 129 7.24 18.52 -5.31
N LEU A 130 6.00 18.32 -4.90
CA LEU A 130 5.64 17.64 -3.66
C LEU A 130 4.84 16.39 -4.01
N ASN A 131 5.28 15.22 -3.53
CA ASN A 131 4.57 13.97 -3.74
C ASN A 131 4.22 13.35 -2.39
N VAL A 132 3.03 12.77 -2.31
CA VAL A 132 2.56 11.99 -1.19
C VAL A 132 1.96 10.69 -1.71
N TYR A 133 2.39 9.57 -1.17
CA TYR A 133 1.75 8.28 -1.36
C TYR A 133 1.39 7.67 -0.03
N LYS A 134 0.17 7.15 0.10
CA LYS A 134 -0.26 6.35 1.24
C LYS A 134 -1.04 5.14 0.75
N GLY A 135 -0.56 3.95 1.11
CA GLY A 135 -1.24 2.69 0.85
C GLY A 135 -1.34 1.86 2.12
N ARG A 136 -2.40 1.09 2.25
CA ARG A 136 -2.59 0.17 3.36
C ARG A 136 -3.37 -1.05 2.93
N ASP A 137 -2.91 -2.20 3.39
CA ASP A 137 -3.55 -3.50 3.26
C ASP A 137 -4.02 -4.01 4.60
N LYS A 138 -5.11 -4.76 4.58
CA LYS A 138 -5.64 -5.46 5.73
C LYS A 138 -6.17 -6.84 5.31
N LEU A 139 -5.59 -7.88 5.88
CA LEU A 139 -6.04 -9.26 5.79
C LEU A 139 -6.59 -9.67 7.15
N ASN A 140 -7.81 -10.19 7.17
CA ASN A 140 -8.44 -10.79 8.35
C ASN A 140 -8.80 -12.23 8.02
N TYR A 141 -8.56 -13.10 8.97
CA TYR A 141 -9.03 -14.48 8.97
C TYR A 141 -9.73 -14.74 10.30
N SER A 142 -10.89 -15.36 10.25
CA SER A 142 -11.58 -15.90 11.41
C SER A 142 -12.06 -17.30 11.07
N GLY A 143 -11.68 -18.28 11.87
CA GLY A 143 -12.03 -19.68 11.69
C GLY A 143 -12.55 -20.28 13.00
N ILE A 144 -13.48 -21.20 12.88
CA ILE A 144 -14.04 -21.98 13.99
C ILE A 144 -13.85 -23.45 13.64
N GLU A 145 -13.04 -24.14 14.43
CA GLU A 145 -12.90 -25.58 14.35
C GLU A 145 -13.65 -26.21 15.52
N ARG A 146 -14.37 -27.30 15.26
CA ARG A 146 -15.08 -28.10 16.26
C ARG A 146 -14.67 -29.53 16.11
N SER A 147 -14.25 -30.15 17.21
CA SER A 147 -13.91 -31.55 17.26
C SER A 147 -14.43 -32.21 18.53
N GLN A 148 -14.45 -33.54 18.52
CA GLN A 148 -14.76 -34.35 19.69
C GLN A 148 -13.54 -35.20 19.99
N ASN A 149 -13.01 -35.08 21.20
CA ASN A 149 -11.76 -35.72 21.60
C ASN A 149 -11.89 -36.41 22.95
N THR A 150 -10.88 -37.20 23.31
CA THR A 150 -10.79 -37.86 24.60
C THR A 150 -9.36 -37.67 25.12
N ASP A 151 -9.25 -37.26 26.36
CA ASP A 151 -7.96 -37.15 27.08
C ASP A 151 -8.01 -37.91 28.44
N SER A 152 -7.05 -37.62 29.36
CA SER A 152 -7.02 -38.21 30.69
C SER A 152 -8.23 -37.88 31.57
N ASP A 153 -8.86 -36.74 31.31
CA ASP A 153 -9.99 -36.24 32.09
C ASP A 153 -11.37 -36.63 31.48
N GLY A 154 -11.33 -37.34 30.34
CA GLY A 154 -12.52 -37.94 29.72
C GLY A 154 -12.80 -37.45 28.31
N TYR A 155 -14.06 -37.66 27.89
CA TYR A 155 -14.59 -37.22 26.61
C TYR A 155 -14.98 -35.74 26.69
N TYR A 156 -14.57 -34.95 25.67
CA TYR A 156 -14.93 -33.54 25.60
C TYR A 156 -15.24 -33.07 24.17
N ASN A 157 -16.05 -32.02 24.08
CA ASN A 157 -16.24 -31.26 22.85
C ASN A 157 -15.26 -30.09 22.83
N ASP A 158 -14.51 -30.01 21.76
CA ASP A 158 -13.49 -28.97 21.54
C ASP A 158 -13.99 -27.95 20.51
N LYS A 159 -13.80 -26.66 20.82
CA LYS A 159 -14.13 -25.57 19.94
C LYS A 159 -12.98 -24.55 19.96
N THR A 160 -12.19 -24.52 18.90
CA THR A 160 -11.12 -23.56 18.73
C THR A 160 -11.55 -22.42 17.81
N ASN A 161 -11.53 -21.19 18.33
CA ASN A 161 -11.71 -19.99 17.53
C ASN A 161 -10.34 -19.41 17.21
N THR A 162 -10.04 -19.22 15.94
CA THR A 162 -8.81 -18.57 15.48
C THR A 162 -9.13 -17.24 14.83
N GLU A 163 -8.51 -16.16 15.31
CA GLU A 163 -8.60 -14.83 14.70
C GLU A 163 -7.20 -14.37 14.32
N THR A 164 -6.98 -14.09 13.03
CA THR A 164 -5.70 -13.57 12.54
C THR A 164 -5.93 -12.26 11.79
N HIS A 165 -5.14 -11.25 12.14
CA HIS A 165 -5.16 -9.94 11.51
C HIS A 165 -3.75 -9.59 11.05
N ILE A 166 -3.59 -9.30 9.77
CA ILE A 166 -2.34 -8.84 9.18
C ILE A 166 -2.60 -7.50 8.48
N HIS A 167 -1.83 -6.49 8.88
CA HIS A 167 -1.92 -5.16 8.30
C HIS A 167 -0.52 -4.72 7.87
N TRP A 168 -0.42 -4.13 6.69
CA TRP A 168 0.82 -3.47 6.26
C TRP A 168 0.51 -2.24 5.43
N GLY A 169 1.46 -1.36 5.29
CA GLY A 169 1.28 -0.16 4.49
C GLY A 169 2.49 0.75 4.47
N ASN A 170 2.46 1.69 3.53
CA ASN A 170 3.46 2.71 3.31
C ASN A 170 2.87 4.11 3.46
N LEU A 171 3.70 5.01 3.95
CA LEU A 171 3.52 6.45 3.80
C LEU A 171 4.84 7.02 3.25
N LEU A 172 4.80 7.56 2.04
CA LEU A 172 5.92 8.21 1.40
C LEU A 172 5.57 9.67 1.15
N VAL A 173 6.44 10.57 1.59
CA VAL A 173 6.38 12.00 1.29
C VAL A 173 7.71 12.40 0.68
N SER A 174 7.71 13.10 -0.44
CA SER A 174 8.94 13.59 -1.05
C SER A 174 8.76 14.99 -1.64
N GLY A 175 9.76 15.84 -1.39
CA GLY A 175 9.95 17.12 -2.04
C GLY A 175 11.10 17.02 -3.04
N ARG A 176 10.93 17.56 -4.23
CA ARG A 176 11.96 17.61 -5.26
C ARG A 176 12.05 19.00 -5.83
N TRP A 177 13.28 19.48 -6.00
CA TRP A 177 13.62 20.71 -6.69
C TRP A 177 14.47 20.39 -7.90
N ASN A 178 14.03 20.86 -9.07
CA ASN A 178 14.77 20.82 -10.31
C ASN A 178 15.24 22.23 -10.63
N HIS A 179 16.53 22.37 -10.92
CA HIS A 179 17.14 23.64 -11.28
C HIS A 179 18.05 23.49 -12.50
N VAL A 180 17.98 24.47 -13.40
CA VAL A 180 18.90 24.59 -14.52
C VAL A 180 19.75 25.82 -14.28
N PHE A 181 21.07 25.63 -14.05
CA PHE A 181 22.00 26.71 -13.86
C PHE A 181 22.28 27.45 -15.19
N GLU A 182 22.78 28.67 -15.10
CA GLU A 182 23.11 29.50 -16.29
C GLU A 182 24.14 28.83 -17.23
N ASN A 183 25.02 28.01 -16.70
CA ASN A 183 26.00 27.21 -17.46
C ASN A 183 25.40 25.94 -18.09
N GLY A 184 24.08 25.75 -18.03
CA GLY A 184 23.36 24.61 -18.60
C GLY A 184 23.40 23.32 -17.75
N ILE A 185 24.03 23.33 -16.58
CA ILE A 185 24.03 22.18 -15.66
C ILE A 185 22.64 22.05 -15.08
N PHE A 186 22.11 20.82 -15.13
CA PHE A 186 20.82 20.47 -14.50
C PHE A 186 21.07 19.86 -13.13
N CYS A 187 20.41 20.37 -12.11
CA CYS A 187 20.41 19.82 -10.76
C CYS A 187 19.02 19.28 -10.39
N ASN A 188 18.99 18.13 -9.75
CA ASN A 188 17.79 17.51 -9.22
C ASN A 188 18.01 17.12 -7.75
N ALA A 189 17.58 17.99 -6.82
CA ALA A 189 17.64 17.74 -5.39
C ALA A 189 16.33 17.14 -4.89
N THR A 190 16.41 16.06 -4.11
CA THR A 190 15.23 15.36 -3.57
C THR A 190 15.44 15.09 -2.08
N LEU A 191 14.43 15.41 -1.28
CA LEU A 191 14.27 14.97 0.11
C LEU A 191 13.06 14.08 0.20
N ALA A 192 13.16 12.96 0.93
CA ALA A 192 12.05 12.04 1.08
C ALA A 192 12.05 11.36 2.43
N VAL A 193 10.84 11.10 2.91
CA VAL A 193 10.58 10.27 4.09
C VAL A 193 9.69 9.11 3.66
N ASN A 194 10.09 7.90 3.98
CA ASN A 194 9.29 6.70 3.78
C ASN A 194 9.12 5.94 5.08
N HIS A 195 7.88 5.63 5.42
CA HIS A 195 7.53 4.85 6.61
C HIS A 195 6.70 3.65 6.18
N TYR A 196 7.30 2.47 6.25
CA TYR A 196 6.63 1.18 6.10
C TYR A 196 6.37 0.56 7.46
N ARG A 197 5.18 -0.01 7.66
CA ARG A 197 4.81 -0.72 8.89
C ARG A 197 4.02 -1.98 8.56
N MET A 198 4.34 -3.06 9.25
CA MET A 198 3.62 -4.31 9.25
C MET A 198 3.24 -4.70 10.68
N LEU A 199 2.04 -5.21 10.86
CA LEU A 199 1.54 -5.78 12.10
C LEU A 199 0.82 -7.08 11.76
N ALA A 200 1.22 -8.17 12.41
CA ALA A 200 0.53 -9.44 12.37
C ALA A 200 0.13 -9.84 13.80
N SER A 201 -1.09 -10.25 14.00
CA SER A 201 -1.58 -10.76 15.28
C SER A 201 -2.46 -11.98 15.05
N SER A 202 -2.29 -12.99 15.88
CA SER A 202 -3.15 -14.17 15.91
C SER A 202 -3.61 -14.43 17.34
N LYS A 203 -4.90 -14.71 17.50
CA LYS A 203 -5.52 -15.08 18.75
C LYS A 203 -6.17 -16.45 18.55
N TYR A 204 -5.91 -17.35 19.47
CA TYR A 204 -6.50 -18.65 19.59
C TYR A 204 -7.29 -18.66 20.88
N ASP A 205 -8.54 -19.09 20.81
CA ASP A 205 -9.45 -19.21 21.94
C ASP A 205 -9.97 -20.68 21.92
N ASP A 206 -9.36 -21.51 22.78
CA ASP A 206 -9.58 -22.95 22.86
C ASP A 206 -10.54 -23.26 24.01
N PHE A 207 -11.71 -23.72 23.65
CA PHE A 207 -12.80 -24.02 24.58
C PHE A 207 -13.08 -25.52 24.59
N LYS A 208 -12.87 -26.16 25.75
CA LYS A 208 -13.13 -27.57 25.99
C LYS A 208 -14.27 -27.73 26.95
N ASP A 209 -15.32 -28.45 26.52
CA ASP A 209 -16.52 -28.73 27.29
C ASP A 209 -16.55 -30.22 27.67
N TYR A 210 -16.19 -30.51 28.90
CA TYR A 210 -16.26 -31.83 29.54
C TYR A 210 -17.63 -32.01 30.19
N ALA A 211 -18.03 -33.25 30.49
CA ALA A 211 -19.31 -33.54 31.14
C ALA A 211 -19.54 -32.77 32.46
N ASP A 212 -18.47 -32.58 33.25
CA ASP A 212 -18.52 -31.98 34.58
C ASP A 212 -17.74 -30.67 34.73
N SER A 213 -17.04 -30.20 33.68
CA SER A 213 -16.21 -29.00 33.75
C SER A 213 -16.04 -28.34 32.38
N ILE A 214 -15.71 -27.05 32.40
CA ILE A 214 -15.36 -26.26 31.21
C ILE A 214 -13.98 -25.72 31.40
N SER A 215 -13.11 -25.89 30.37
CA SER A 215 -11.79 -25.26 30.28
C SER A 215 -11.76 -24.29 29.12
N ASN A 216 -11.22 -23.11 29.35
CA ASN A 216 -11.00 -22.11 28.30
C ASN A 216 -9.56 -21.58 28.37
N GLU A 217 -8.81 -21.77 27.30
CA GLU A 217 -7.45 -21.28 27.15
C GLU A 217 -7.36 -20.25 26.02
N VAL A 218 -6.82 -19.09 26.31
CA VAL A 218 -6.66 -18.00 25.33
C VAL A 218 -5.17 -17.73 25.12
N MET A 219 -4.70 -17.94 23.90
CA MET A 219 -3.34 -17.62 23.48
C MET A 219 -3.34 -16.52 22.42
N GLY A 220 -2.42 -15.58 22.56
CA GLY A 220 -2.28 -14.50 21.57
C GLY A 220 -0.80 -14.24 21.23
N VAL A 221 -0.53 -14.08 19.94
CA VAL A 221 0.78 -13.70 19.42
C VAL A 221 0.64 -12.41 18.62
N LYS A 222 1.56 -11.47 18.82
CA LYS A 222 1.62 -10.20 18.08
C LYS A 222 3.04 -9.94 17.61
N TYR A 223 3.18 -9.71 16.31
CA TYR A 223 4.41 -9.32 15.65
C TYR A 223 4.27 -7.94 15.03
N MET A 224 5.28 -7.09 15.22
CA MET A 224 5.35 -5.77 14.60
C MET A 224 6.71 -5.58 13.95
N SER A 225 6.72 -5.05 12.75
CA SER A 225 7.92 -4.67 12.01
C SER A 225 7.68 -3.34 11.29
N GLY A 226 8.75 -2.60 11.05
CA GLY A 226 8.67 -1.34 10.32
C GLY A 226 10.01 -0.86 9.85
N ILE A 227 9.98 -0.01 8.83
CA ILE A 227 11.14 0.68 8.25
C ILE A 227 10.81 2.16 8.25
N TYR A 228 11.68 2.96 8.82
CA TYR A 228 11.66 4.41 8.70
C TYR A 228 12.90 4.83 7.93
N ASP A 229 12.72 5.48 6.78
CA ASP A 229 13.79 5.82 5.86
C ASP A 229 13.71 7.33 5.53
N LEU A 230 14.83 8.02 5.76
CA LEU A 230 15.02 9.42 5.40
C LEU A 230 16.09 9.49 4.33
N GLN A 231 15.76 10.06 3.19
CA GLN A 231 16.66 10.15 2.04
C GLN A 231 16.86 11.60 1.62
N ALA A 232 18.12 11.96 1.36
CA ALA A 232 18.52 13.20 0.70
C ALA A 232 19.42 12.85 -0.50
N MET A 233 19.06 13.33 -1.67
CA MET A 233 19.77 13.03 -2.93
C MET A 233 19.93 14.29 -3.75
N ALA A 234 21.06 14.40 -4.43
CA ALA A 234 21.31 15.41 -5.44
C ALA A 234 21.97 14.76 -6.66
N ASP A 235 21.43 15.03 -7.84
CA ASP A 235 21.96 14.60 -9.14
C ASP A 235 22.30 15.87 -9.95
N PHE A 236 23.43 15.84 -10.67
CA PHE A 236 23.89 16.91 -11.54
C PHE A 236 24.11 16.43 -12.97
#